data_613042007fbd1d9843178d81c62749ce
#
_entry.id   613042007fbd1d9843178d81c62749ce
#
_cell.length_a   1.000
_cell.length_b   1.000
_cell.length_c   1.000
_cell.angle_alpha   90.00
_cell.angle_beta   90.00
_cell.angle_gamma   90.00
#
_symmetry.space_group_name_H-M   'P 1'
#
loop_
_entity.id
_entity.type
_entity.pdbx_description
1 polymer ?
#
loop_
_entity_poly.entity_id
_entity_poly.type
_entity_poly.pdbx_seq_one_letter_code
_entity_poly.pdbx_strand_id
1 'polypeptide(L)'
;ITKHFGITLPEAKALQKRLFQEHGTTLRGLMSEHGIDARDFLDFVHDVDLSVIRPSPELDGALKQLPGRKLIFTNADEPYTERILERMGVAHHFEGIFDIVASEYLPKPQPEPYDMLIERFGIDPEKTIFFEDSARNLEPAHARGMMTVWIEHDAPWSRSGVEEEGQLPSWVHH
;
A
#
# COMPACT_ATOMS: atom_id res chain seq x y z
N ILE A 1 14.07 -8.26 11.88
CA ILE A 1 15.44 -8.01 11.40
C ILE A 1 16.43 -8.22 12.56
N THR A 2 16.40 -7.41 13.63
CA THR A 2 17.34 -7.51 14.78
C THR A 2 17.45 -8.94 15.33
N LYS A 3 16.32 -9.56 15.65
CA LYS A 3 16.26 -10.92 16.21
C LYS A 3 16.76 -11.99 15.24
N HIS A 4 16.46 -11.85 13.96
CA HIS A 4 16.81 -12.83 12.93
C HIS A 4 18.30 -12.79 12.58
N PHE A 5 18.87 -11.59 12.46
CA PHE A 5 20.28 -11.40 12.08
C PHE A 5 21.24 -11.21 13.28
N GLY A 6 20.73 -11.13 14.50
CA GLY A 6 21.57 -10.88 15.68
C GLY A 6 22.25 -9.51 15.69
N ILE A 7 21.70 -8.52 14.98
CA ILE A 7 22.25 -7.17 14.83
C ILE A 7 21.55 -6.17 15.74
N THR A 8 22.20 -5.04 16.01
CA THR A 8 21.65 -3.95 16.83
C THR A 8 20.50 -3.23 16.11
N LEU A 9 19.68 -2.49 16.85
CA LEU A 9 18.59 -1.72 16.27
C LEU A 9 19.06 -0.66 15.24
N PRO A 10 20.17 0.09 15.47
CA PRO A 10 20.69 1.00 14.44
C PRO A 10 21.09 0.29 13.14
N GLU A 11 21.78 -0.86 13.25
CA GLU A 11 22.16 -1.67 12.09
C GLU A 11 20.94 -2.22 11.35
N ALA A 12 19.92 -2.68 12.08
CA ALA A 12 18.67 -3.15 11.50
C ALA A 12 17.93 -2.05 10.74
N LYS A 13 17.90 -0.82 11.27
CA LYS A 13 17.33 0.35 10.59
C LYS A 13 18.10 0.72 9.34
N ALA A 14 19.44 0.68 9.39
CA ALA A 14 20.29 0.94 8.23
C ALA A 14 20.06 -0.11 7.13
N LEU A 15 20.02 -1.39 7.49
CA LEU A 15 19.72 -2.49 6.60
C LEU A 15 18.32 -2.33 5.96
N GLN A 16 17.30 -2.05 6.76
CA GLN A 16 15.94 -1.82 6.30
C GLN A 16 15.87 -0.69 5.27
N LYS A 17 16.52 0.45 5.57
CA LYS A 17 16.56 1.60 4.67
C LYS A 17 17.25 1.27 3.35
N ARG A 18 18.40 0.57 3.38
CA ARG A 18 19.13 0.14 2.20
C ARG A 18 18.28 -0.79 1.34
N LEU A 19 17.73 -1.86 1.93
CA LEU A 19 16.90 -2.82 1.21
C LEU A 19 15.67 -2.16 0.57
N PHE A 20 15.04 -1.23 1.29
CA PHE A 20 13.92 -0.45 0.75
C PHE A 20 14.34 0.39 -0.47
N GLN A 21 15.51 1.06 -0.39
CA GLN A 21 16.01 1.89 -1.49
C GLN A 21 16.40 1.08 -2.72
N GLU A 22 17.05 -0.07 -2.52
CA GLU A 22 17.58 -0.90 -3.61
C GLU A 22 16.53 -1.83 -4.25
N HIS A 23 15.54 -2.28 -3.46
CA HIS A 23 14.56 -3.29 -3.90
C HIS A 23 13.10 -2.82 -3.89
N GLY A 24 12.84 -1.57 -3.48
CA GLY A 24 11.49 -1.01 -3.39
C GLY A 24 10.72 -1.38 -2.11
N THR A 25 11.02 -2.55 -1.51
CA THR A 25 10.55 -2.92 -0.16
C THR A 25 11.64 -3.65 0.61
N THR A 26 11.57 -3.57 1.94
CA THR A 26 12.43 -4.36 2.83
C THR A 26 12.24 -5.86 2.61
N LEU A 27 11.00 -6.30 2.44
CA LEU A 27 10.67 -7.71 2.19
C LEU A 27 11.37 -8.24 0.94
N ARG A 28 11.24 -7.53 -0.19
CA ARG A 28 11.85 -7.95 -1.45
C ARG A 28 13.37 -8.04 -1.35
N GLY A 29 13.99 -7.08 -0.66
CA GLY A 29 15.43 -7.14 -0.39
C GLY A 29 15.82 -8.32 0.49
N LEU A 30 15.06 -8.61 1.55
CA LEU A 30 15.30 -9.76 2.42
C LEU A 30 15.13 -11.10 1.69
N MET A 31 14.13 -11.21 0.82
CA MET A 31 13.95 -12.40 -0.02
C MET A 31 15.13 -12.59 -0.98
N SER A 32 15.52 -11.54 -1.68
CA SER A 32 16.55 -11.59 -2.73
C SER A 32 17.96 -11.83 -2.18
N GLU A 33 18.36 -11.12 -1.11
CA GLU A 33 19.72 -11.16 -0.59
C GLU A 33 19.93 -12.20 0.52
N HIS A 34 18.86 -12.52 1.25
CA HIS A 34 18.97 -13.34 2.46
C HIS A 34 18.11 -14.59 2.44
N GLY A 35 17.35 -14.83 1.36
CA GLY A 35 16.49 -16.01 1.22
C GLY A 35 15.40 -16.13 2.29
N ILE A 36 14.96 -14.99 2.86
CA ILE A 36 13.90 -14.99 3.86
C ILE A 36 12.59 -15.42 3.22
N ASP A 37 11.87 -16.31 3.90
CA ASP A 37 10.51 -16.66 3.50
C ASP A 37 9.57 -15.46 3.66
N ALA A 38 8.83 -15.15 2.61
CA ALA A 38 7.96 -13.99 2.59
C ALA A 38 6.80 -14.10 3.58
N ARG A 39 6.23 -15.30 3.73
CA ARG A 39 5.12 -15.55 4.63
C ARG A 39 5.55 -15.37 6.07
N ASP A 40 6.65 -16.00 6.47
CA ASP A 40 7.21 -15.85 7.83
C ASP A 40 7.51 -14.38 8.18
N PHE A 41 7.99 -13.63 7.18
CA PHE A 41 8.25 -12.20 7.37
C PHE A 41 6.94 -11.40 7.56
N LEU A 42 5.94 -11.61 6.69
CA LEU A 42 4.66 -10.91 6.75
C LEU A 42 3.91 -11.24 8.04
N ASP A 43 3.85 -12.51 8.42
CA ASP A 43 3.23 -12.95 9.67
C ASP A 43 3.88 -12.26 10.88
N PHE A 44 5.22 -12.15 10.88
CA PHE A 44 5.95 -11.49 11.95
C PHE A 44 5.72 -9.97 12.01
N VAL A 45 5.76 -9.26 10.88
CA VAL A 45 5.63 -7.79 10.87
C VAL A 45 4.20 -7.33 11.08
N HIS A 46 3.23 -8.17 10.75
CA HIS A 46 1.81 -7.90 10.90
C HIS A 46 1.21 -8.45 12.21
N ASP A 47 2.01 -9.17 13.03
CA ASP A 47 1.63 -9.53 14.40
C ASP A 47 1.78 -8.32 15.34
N VAL A 48 0.89 -7.36 15.17
CA VAL A 48 0.86 -6.10 15.92
C VAL A 48 -0.48 -5.92 16.62
N ASP A 49 -0.45 -5.18 17.74
CA ASP A 49 -1.66 -4.81 18.45
C ASP A 49 -2.49 -3.78 17.67
N LEU A 50 -3.63 -4.22 17.15
CA LEU A 50 -4.58 -3.36 16.43
C LEU A 50 -5.64 -2.74 17.35
N SER A 51 -5.53 -2.86 18.66
CA SER A 51 -6.52 -2.31 19.62
C SER A 51 -6.62 -0.78 19.57
N VAL A 52 -5.58 -0.12 19.04
CA VAL A 52 -5.56 1.34 18.83
C VAL A 52 -6.48 1.79 17.69
N ILE A 53 -6.78 0.90 16.75
CA ILE A 53 -7.68 1.19 15.64
C ILE A 53 -9.11 1.17 16.16
N ARG A 54 -9.84 2.26 15.88
CA ARG A 54 -11.23 2.44 16.28
C ARG A 54 -12.16 2.33 15.07
N PRO A 55 -13.41 1.90 15.27
CA PRO A 55 -14.45 2.02 14.25
C PRO A 55 -14.56 3.47 13.75
N SER A 56 -14.78 3.63 12.44
CA SER A 56 -14.90 4.93 11.78
C SER A 56 -16.27 5.05 11.09
N PRO A 57 -17.32 5.48 11.84
CA PRO A 57 -18.66 5.67 11.27
C PRO A 57 -18.69 6.72 10.16
N GLU A 58 -17.82 7.73 10.24
CA GLU A 58 -17.70 8.76 9.20
C GLU A 58 -17.22 8.17 7.89
N LEU A 59 -16.18 7.31 7.94
CA LEU A 59 -15.66 6.62 6.76
C LEU A 59 -16.67 5.61 6.22
N ASP A 60 -17.35 4.87 7.09
CA ASP A 60 -18.45 3.95 6.72
C ASP A 60 -19.54 4.71 5.95
N GLY A 61 -19.99 5.85 6.49
CA GLY A 61 -20.96 6.72 5.83
C GLY A 61 -20.50 7.28 4.49
N ALA A 62 -19.25 7.67 4.38
CA ALA A 62 -18.65 8.17 3.13
C ALA A 62 -18.56 7.07 2.08
N LEU A 63 -18.04 5.90 2.44
CA LEU A 63 -17.92 4.75 1.53
C LEU A 63 -19.28 4.28 1.01
N LYS A 64 -20.33 4.35 1.84
CA LYS A 64 -21.70 4.03 1.43
C LYS A 64 -22.26 4.98 0.36
N GLN A 65 -21.81 6.25 0.36
CA GLN A 65 -22.26 7.25 -0.61
C GLN A 65 -21.48 7.18 -1.94
N LEU A 66 -20.27 6.62 -1.93
CA LEU A 66 -19.50 6.46 -3.15
C LEU A 66 -20.13 5.37 -4.03
N PRO A 67 -20.47 5.68 -5.29
CA PRO A 67 -21.00 4.68 -6.22
C PRO A 67 -19.92 3.69 -6.68
N GLY A 68 -20.37 2.58 -7.24
CA GLY A 68 -19.50 1.60 -7.89
C GLY A 68 -18.84 0.60 -6.94
N ARG A 69 -18.06 -0.27 -7.55
CA ARG A 69 -17.26 -1.29 -6.89
C ARG A 69 -16.15 -0.64 -6.07
N LYS A 70 -15.79 -1.25 -4.97
CA LYS A 70 -14.69 -0.80 -4.13
C LYS A 70 -13.71 -1.94 -3.94
N LEU A 71 -12.44 -1.66 -4.15
CA LEU A 71 -11.34 -2.61 -4.03
C LEU A 71 -10.25 -2.00 -3.17
N ILE A 72 -9.50 -2.84 -2.48
CA ILE A 72 -8.28 -2.44 -1.79
C ILE A 72 -7.08 -2.86 -2.63
N PHE A 73 -6.12 -1.94 -2.82
CA PHE A 73 -4.81 -2.23 -3.38
C PHE A 73 -3.72 -1.82 -2.37
N THR A 74 -3.02 -2.80 -1.81
CA THR A 74 -2.10 -2.58 -0.69
C THR A 74 -0.75 -3.28 -0.88
N ASN A 75 0.32 -2.69 -0.30
CA ASN A 75 1.63 -3.35 -0.15
C ASN A 75 1.72 -4.20 1.13
N ALA A 76 0.65 -4.28 1.92
CA ALA A 76 0.49 -5.23 3.01
C ALA A 76 -0.09 -6.55 2.49
N ASP A 77 -0.24 -7.56 3.33
CA ASP A 77 -0.94 -8.80 3.00
C ASP A 77 -2.44 -8.73 3.31
N GLU A 78 -3.20 -9.61 2.68
CA GLU A 78 -4.66 -9.67 2.82
C GLU A 78 -5.10 -9.92 4.26
N PRO A 79 -4.55 -10.89 5.03
CA PRO A 79 -5.00 -11.15 6.41
C PRO A 79 -4.81 -9.95 7.36
N TYR A 80 -3.74 -9.18 7.20
CA TYR A 80 -3.54 -7.97 7.98
C TYR A 80 -4.52 -6.87 7.59
N THR A 81 -4.73 -6.70 6.29
CA THR A 81 -5.66 -5.72 5.73
C THR A 81 -7.09 -6.00 6.20
N GLU A 82 -7.55 -7.25 6.13
CA GLU A 82 -8.87 -7.66 6.62
C GLU A 82 -9.06 -7.29 8.09
N ARG A 83 -8.10 -7.62 8.96
CA ARG A 83 -8.16 -7.27 10.39
C ARG A 83 -8.31 -5.77 10.63
N ILE A 84 -7.63 -4.92 9.82
CA ILE A 84 -7.76 -3.47 9.90
C ILE A 84 -9.16 -3.03 9.48
N LEU A 85 -9.65 -3.49 8.32
CA LEU A 85 -10.97 -3.13 7.80
C LEU A 85 -12.11 -3.55 8.74
N GLU A 86 -12.00 -4.74 9.35
CA GLU A 86 -12.95 -5.22 10.37
C GLU A 86 -12.95 -4.32 11.60
N ARG A 87 -11.77 -3.96 12.12
CA ARG A 87 -11.64 -3.04 13.26
C ARG A 87 -12.22 -1.67 12.98
N MET A 88 -12.05 -1.17 11.76
CA MET A 88 -12.65 0.09 11.33
C MET A 88 -14.16 -0.01 11.07
N GLY A 89 -14.70 -1.22 10.93
CA GLY A 89 -16.11 -1.48 10.65
C GLY A 89 -16.50 -1.24 9.18
N VAL A 90 -15.54 -1.27 8.25
CA VAL A 90 -15.74 -0.91 6.85
C VAL A 90 -15.50 -2.05 5.85
N ALA A 91 -15.13 -3.24 6.32
CA ALA A 91 -14.80 -4.38 5.47
C ALA A 91 -15.89 -4.72 4.45
N HIS A 92 -17.16 -4.58 4.84
CA HIS A 92 -18.34 -4.91 4.04
C HIS A 92 -18.54 -4.03 2.80
N HIS A 93 -17.77 -2.95 2.65
CA HIS A 93 -17.81 -2.10 1.44
C HIS A 93 -16.96 -2.61 0.31
N PHE A 94 -15.98 -3.48 0.58
CA PHE A 94 -14.96 -3.89 -0.39
C PHE A 94 -15.26 -5.29 -0.94
N GLU A 95 -15.16 -5.43 -2.27
CA GLU A 95 -15.40 -6.70 -2.96
C GLU A 95 -14.16 -7.59 -3.00
N GLY A 96 -12.98 -7.01 -2.79
CA GLY A 96 -11.73 -7.75 -2.81
C GLY A 96 -10.53 -6.91 -2.44
N ILE A 97 -9.47 -7.62 -2.14
CA ILE A 97 -8.17 -7.07 -1.79
C ILE A 97 -7.14 -7.57 -2.81
N PHE A 98 -6.37 -6.65 -3.38
CA PHE A 98 -5.18 -6.92 -4.15
C PHE A 98 -3.98 -6.56 -3.31
N ASP A 99 -3.33 -7.56 -2.77
CA ASP A 99 -2.27 -7.45 -1.78
C ASP A 99 -0.88 -7.69 -2.37
N ILE A 100 0.15 -7.60 -1.53
CA ILE A 100 1.54 -7.81 -1.92
C ILE A 100 1.81 -9.25 -2.41
N VAL A 101 1.04 -10.24 -1.96
CA VAL A 101 1.17 -11.63 -2.40
C VAL A 101 0.56 -11.80 -3.79
N ALA A 102 -0.63 -11.22 -4.01
CA ALA A 102 -1.30 -11.21 -5.32
C ALA A 102 -0.48 -10.50 -6.39
N SER A 103 0.34 -9.51 -6.00
CA SER A 103 1.28 -8.81 -6.88
C SER A 103 2.65 -9.50 -7.01
N GLU A 104 2.78 -10.75 -6.58
CA GLU A 104 4.05 -11.49 -6.62
C GLU A 104 5.21 -10.75 -5.91
N TYR A 105 4.89 -10.09 -4.80
CA TYR A 105 5.81 -9.27 -4.00
C TYR A 105 6.40 -8.06 -4.76
N LEU A 106 5.77 -7.65 -5.85
CA LEU A 106 6.06 -6.40 -6.54
C LEU A 106 5.26 -5.26 -5.87
N PRO A 107 5.92 -4.29 -5.23
CA PRO A 107 5.20 -3.25 -4.50
C PRO A 107 4.79 -2.08 -5.40
N LYS A 108 3.76 -1.34 -5.00
CA LYS A 108 3.58 0.04 -5.47
C LYS A 108 4.84 0.86 -5.16
N PRO A 109 5.33 1.74 -6.03
CA PRO A 109 4.75 2.23 -7.28
C PRO A 109 5.22 1.48 -8.55
N GLN A 110 5.72 0.25 -8.46
CA GLN A 110 6.08 -0.49 -9.68
C GLN A 110 4.86 -0.62 -10.60
N PRO A 111 5.02 -0.49 -11.93
CA PRO A 111 3.88 -0.45 -12.85
C PRO A 111 3.15 -1.78 -12.96
N GLU A 112 3.84 -2.91 -12.90
CA GLU A 112 3.28 -4.24 -13.14
C GLU A 112 2.11 -4.60 -12.21
N PRO A 113 2.15 -4.33 -10.89
CA PRO A 113 1.02 -4.58 -9.99
C PRO A 113 -0.29 -3.87 -10.39
N TYR A 114 -0.20 -2.71 -11.05
CA TYR A 114 -1.40 -2.01 -11.52
C TYR A 114 -2.04 -2.75 -12.70
N ASP A 115 -1.23 -3.29 -13.61
CA ASP A 115 -1.73 -4.09 -14.73
C ASP A 115 -2.36 -5.39 -14.23
N MET A 116 -1.70 -6.06 -13.26
CA MET A 116 -2.22 -7.27 -12.61
C MET A 116 -3.55 -7.01 -11.87
N LEU A 117 -3.68 -5.88 -11.17
CA LEU A 117 -4.92 -5.46 -10.53
C LEU A 117 -6.05 -5.27 -11.56
N ILE A 118 -5.75 -4.53 -12.63
CA ILE A 118 -6.70 -4.25 -13.73
C ILE A 118 -7.22 -5.55 -14.33
N GLU A 119 -6.31 -6.46 -14.68
CA GLU A 119 -6.65 -7.75 -15.26
C GLU A 119 -7.48 -8.62 -14.30
N ARG A 120 -7.01 -8.76 -13.04
CA ARG A 120 -7.64 -9.63 -12.05
C ARG A 120 -9.08 -9.25 -11.73
N PHE A 121 -9.39 -7.97 -11.65
CA PHE A 121 -10.73 -7.48 -11.29
C PHE A 121 -11.54 -6.95 -12.45
N GLY A 122 -11.01 -6.99 -13.69
CA GLY A 122 -11.68 -6.48 -14.88
C GLY A 122 -11.99 -4.99 -14.76
N ILE A 123 -11.01 -4.20 -14.30
CA ILE A 123 -11.15 -2.76 -14.06
C ILE A 123 -11.09 -2.03 -15.42
N ASP A 124 -11.98 -1.06 -15.61
CA ASP A 124 -11.85 -0.04 -16.66
C ASP A 124 -11.13 1.19 -16.05
N PRO A 125 -9.87 1.44 -16.38
CA PRO A 125 -9.10 2.53 -15.77
C PRO A 125 -9.75 3.91 -15.96
N GLU A 126 -10.35 4.18 -17.13
CA GLU A 126 -10.98 5.47 -17.44
C GLU A 126 -12.24 5.75 -16.59
N LYS A 127 -12.79 4.70 -15.95
CA LYS A 127 -13.95 4.78 -15.05
C LYS A 127 -13.57 4.53 -13.59
N THR A 128 -12.29 4.56 -13.27
CA THR A 128 -11.76 4.23 -11.93
C THR A 128 -11.16 5.46 -11.28
N ILE A 129 -11.46 5.62 -9.99
CA ILE A 129 -10.80 6.60 -9.12
C ILE A 129 -9.87 5.84 -8.18
N PHE A 130 -8.62 6.26 -8.13
CA PHE A 130 -7.60 5.69 -7.25
C PHE A 130 -7.23 6.68 -6.15
N PHE A 131 -7.56 6.32 -4.90
CA PHE A 131 -7.22 7.10 -3.69
C PHE A 131 -5.95 6.52 -3.08
N GLU A 132 -4.99 7.37 -2.79
CA GLU A 132 -3.68 6.95 -2.26
C GLU A 132 -3.08 8.06 -1.38
N ASP A 133 -2.37 7.69 -0.34
CA ASP A 133 -1.72 8.61 0.60
C ASP A 133 -0.22 8.85 0.31
N SER A 134 0.39 8.04 -0.56
CA SER A 134 1.74 8.26 -1.09
C SER A 134 1.69 8.77 -2.52
N ALA A 135 2.05 10.03 -2.75
CA ALA A 135 1.94 10.70 -4.06
C ALA A 135 2.59 9.90 -5.20
N ARG A 136 3.76 9.30 -4.99
CA ARG A 136 4.47 8.49 -5.99
C ARG A 136 3.67 7.27 -6.48
N ASN A 137 2.77 6.75 -5.65
CA ASN A 137 1.94 5.59 -6.02
C ASN A 137 0.77 5.97 -6.92
N LEU A 138 0.48 7.26 -7.10
CA LEU A 138 -0.56 7.75 -8.01
C LEU A 138 -0.09 7.78 -9.47
N GLU A 139 1.20 8.00 -9.72
CA GLU A 139 1.74 8.14 -11.08
C GLU A 139 1.43 6.94 -11.98
N PRO A 140 1.69 5.68 -11.58
CA PRO A 140 1.39 4.53 -12.42
C PRO A 140 -0.12 4.32 -12.67
N ALA A 141 -0.99 4.71 -11.73
CA ALA A 141 -2.44 4.67 -11.90
C ALA A 141 -2.89 5.72 -12.92
N HIS A 142 -2.39 6.96 -12.80
CA HIS A 142 -2.65 8.03 -13.76
C HIS A 142 -2.19 7.68 -15.18
N ALA A 143 -0.99 7.09 -15.32
CA ALA A 143 -0.46 6.66 -16.62
C ALA A 143 -1.35 5.61 -17.33
N ARG A 144 -2.25 4.95 -16.59
CA ARG A 144 -3.23 4.00 -17.10
C ARG A 144 -4.62 4.62 -17.37
N GLY A 145 -4.76 5.92 -17.12
CA GLY A 145 -6.01 6.65 -17.33
C GLY A 145 -6.95 6.70 -16.13
N MET A 146 -6.50 6.23 -14.95
CA MET A 146 -7.31 6.38 -13.73
C MET A 146 -7.34 7.83 -13.27
N MET A 147 -8.47 8.27 -12.74
CA MET A 147 -8.53 9.50 -11.93
C MET A 147 -7.83 9.23 -10.61
N THR A 148 -6.90 10.10 -10.22
CA THR A 148 -6.08 9.92 -9.03
C THR A 148 -6.39 10.98 -7.99
N VAL A 149 -6.59 10.56 -6.75
CA VAL A 149 -6.86 11.45 -5.62
C VAL A 149 -5.81 11.21 -4.54
N TRP A 150 -5.05 12.24 -4.24
CA TRP A 150 -4.06 12.19 -3.17
C TRP A 150 -4.69 12.56 -1.83
N ILE A 151 -4.63 11.62 -0.90
CA ILE A 151 -4.99 11.84 0.50
C ILE A 151 -3.73 12.31 1.22
N GLU A 152 -3.52 13.61 1.21
CA GLU A 152 -2.33 14.23 1.79
C GLU A 152 -2.23 13.95 3.30
N HIS A 153 -1.03 13.60 3.76
CA HIS A 153 -0.70 13.38 5.15
C HIS A 153 0.62 14.06 5.51
N ASP A 154 0.76 14.53 6.76
CA ASP A 154 1.95 15.25 7.24
C ASP A 154 3.24 14.40 7.31
N ALA A 155 3.13 13.09 7.15
CA ALA A 155 4.29 12.21 7.16
C ALA A 155 5.20 12.45 5.93
N PRO A 156 6.54 12.50 6.10
CA PRO A 156 7.48 12.78 5.01
C PRO A 156 7.37 11.84 3.80
N TRP A 157 6.94 10.60 4.03
CA TRP A 157 6.76 9.61 2.95
C TRP A 157 5.55 9.90 2.06
N SER A 158 4.53 10.59 2.56
CA SER A 158 3.34 10.96 1.77
C SER A 158 3.70 11.82 0.57
N ARG A 159 4.67 12.73 0.74
CA ARG A 159 5.17 13.64 -0.30
C ARG A 159 6.32 13.07 -1.12
N SER A 160 6.70 11.81 -0.92
CA SER A 160 7.78 11.19 -1.70
C SER A 160 7.43 11.18 -3.19
N GLY A 161 8.28 11.77 -4.03
CA GLY A 161 8.05 11.95 -5.46
C GLY A 161 7.45 13.31 -5.84
N VAL A 162 7.23 14.21 -4.86
CA VAL A 162 6.82 15.60 -5.11
C VAL A 162 8.07 16.48 -4.95
N GLU A 163 8.54 17.07 -6.05
CA GLU A 163 9.84 17.74 -6.09
C GLU A 163 9.84 19.16 -5.47
N GLU A 164 8.69 19.83 -5.36
CA GLU A 164 8.60 21.20 -4.82
C GLU A 164 7.43 21.36 -3.85
N GLU A 165 7.65 22.07 -2.73
CA GLU A 165 6.59 22.49 -1.83
C GLU A 165 5.61 23.45 -2.58
N GLY A 166 4.36 23.01 -2.70
CA GLY A 166 3.27 23.83 -3.27
C GLY A 166 2.98 23.58 -4.76
N GLN A 167 3.76 22.76 -5.48
CA GLN A 167 3.37 22.28 -6.81
C GLN A 167 2.88 20.84 -6.72
N LEU A 168 1.61 20.65 -7.10
CA LEU A 168 1.07 19.29 -7.23
C LEU A 168 1.55 18.69 -8.53
N PRO A 169 1.99 17.44 -8.51
CA PRO A 169 2.29 16.71 -9.73
C PRO A 169 1.09 16.67 -10.66
N SER A 170 1.34 16.69 -11.99
CA SER A 170 0.29 16.68 -13.01
C SER A 170 -0.63 15.45 -12.96
N TRP A 171 -0.20 14.41 -12.25
CA TRP A 171 -0.95 13.17 -12.05
C TRP A 171 -1.82 13.16 -10.80
N VAL A 172 -1.95 14.28 -10.08
CA VAL A 172 -2.81 14.42 -8.90
C VAL A 172 -4.04 15.23 -9.25
N HIS A 173 -5.21 14.68 -9.01
CA HIS A 173 -6.49 15.38 -9.03
C HIS A 173 -6.91 15.73 -7.59
N HIS A 174 -7.61 16.82 -7.44
CA HIS A 174 -8.18 17.28 -6.16
C HIS A 174 -9.63 16.84 -6.01
#